data_fc4305082bdc035a932ea3d6251d7463
#
_entry.id   fc4305082bdc035a932ea3d6251d7463
#
_cell.length_a   1.000
_cell.length_b   1.000
_cell.length_c   1.000
_cell.angle_alpha   90.00
_cell.angle_beta   90.00
_cell.angle_gamma   90.00
#
_symmetry.space_group_name_H-M   'P 1'
#
loop_
_entity.id
_entity.type
_entity.pdbx_description
1 polymer ?
#
loop_
_entity_poly.entity_id
_entity_poly.type
_entity_poly.pdbx_seq_one_letter_code
_entity_poly.pdbx_strand_id
1 'polypeptide(L)'
;MSKWILEGVSKIFDKTIAVNNISLELEENKIYGLIGRNGAGKTTLLKLLANQLEPTRGVIRKGKEALKDNDSLSQEVCLARETINMLGIRNLSVKKIFQIASDVYPYWDNEYCQDLIKLFSLDIGQKHIKLSRGMQTMVGIIIGLASRAPLTLFDEPYVGLDPVARELFYESLLTDYEKNKRTIIISSHLMSELENLFERIIIIDQGSILLNEEMEAVHEKAKVISGDKAYVEKILKDKKVIYRQEIGRLANYTVFDSFTEEELREFKDLNINYSSINLQKLFINLAKGGNFNGEE
;
A
#
# COMPACT_ATOMS: atom_id res chain seq x y z
N MET A 1 -11.96 3.65 19.73
CA MET A 1 -11.85 4.11 18.34
C MET A 1 -12.24 2.98 17.41
N SER A 2 -12.87 3.24 16.29
CA SER A 2 -13.50 2.17 15.49
C SER A 2 -12.68 1.91 14.23
N LYS A 3 -12.02 0.74 14.19
CA LYS A 3 -11.19 0.27 13.07
C LYS A 3 -11.99 0.13 11.78
N TRP A 4 -11.34 0.32 10.65
CA TRP A 4 -11.82 -0.08 9.34
C TRP A 4 -11.62 -1.59 9.16
N ILE A 5 -12.69 -2.29 8.77
CA ILE A 5 -12.70 -3.75 8.69
C ILE A 5 -13.31 -4.17 7.36
N LEU A 6 -12.60 -5.04 6.66
CA LEU A 6 -13.07 -5.76 5.48
C LEU A 6 -13.34 -7.21 5.87
N GLU A 7 -14.51 -7.74 5.54
CA GLU A 7 -14.90 -9.11 5.88
C GLU A 7 -15.29 -9.86 4.61
N GLY A 8 -14.43 -10.78 4.15
CA GLY A 8 -14.67 -11.62 2.98
C GLY A 8 -14.91 -10.85 1.68
N VAL A 9 -14.29 -9.66 1.53
CA VAL A 9 -14.54 -8.73 0.43
C VAL A 9 -14.03 -9.30 -0.88
N SER A 10 -14.93 -9.37 -1.87
CA SER A 10 -14.59 -9.76 -3.24
C SER A 10 -15.17 -8.77 -4.24
N LYS A 11 -14.45 -8.53 -5.33
CA LYS A 11 -14.93 -7.77 -6.48
C LYS A 11 -14.66 -8.51 -7.76
N ILE A 12 -15.73 -8.77 -8.50
CA ILE A 12 -15.71 -9.50 -9.78
C ILE A 12 -16.22 -8.53 -10.85
N PHE A 13 -15.46 -8.39 -11.92
CA PHE A 13 -15.86 -7.67 -13.13
C PHE A 13 -16.00 -8.70 -14.26
N ASP A 14 -17.23 -8.94 -14.70
CA ASP A 14 -17.57 -9.97 -15.68
C ASP A 14 -16.98 -11.35 -15.26
N LYS A 15 -15.87 -11.76 -15.86
CA LYS A 15 -15.18 -13.02 -15.54
C LYS A 15 -13.88 -12.84 -14.75
N THR A 16 -13.48 -11.59 -14.46
CA THR A 16 -12.22 -11.27 -13.81
C THR A 16 -12.44 -11.01 -12.32
N ILE A 17 -11.79 -11.80 -11.47
CA ILE A 17 -11.76 -11.58 -10.03
C ILE A 17 -10.64 -10.57 -9.75
N ALA A 18 -11.02 -9.32 -9.47
CA ALA A 18 -10.06 -8.25 -9.19
C ALA A 18 -9.67 -8.17 -7.71
N VAL A 19 -10.58 -8.57 -6.81
CA VAL A 19 -10.36 -8.72 -5.37
C VAL A 19 -11.03 -10.02 -4.95
N ASN A 20 -10.31 -10.88 -4.24
CA ASN A 20 -10.72 -12.24 -3.92
C ASN A 20 -10.69 -12.51 -2.42
N ASN A 21 -11.85 -12.53 -1.79
CA ASN A 21 -12.07 -12.92 -0.40
C ASN A 21 -11.12 -12.26 0.61
N ILE A 22 -10.92 -10.93 0.49
CA ILE A 22 -10.05 -10.19 1.39
C ILE A 22 -10.75 -9.95 2.73
N SER A 23 -10.10 -10.40 3.82
CA SER A 23 -10.42 -10.00 5.19
C SER A 23 -9.23 -9.26 5.78
N LEU A 24 -9.45 -8.03 6.25
CA LEU A 24 -8.40 -7.10 6.67
C LEU A 24 -8.95 -6.16 7.74
N GLU A 25 -8.18 -5.96 8.80
CA GLU A 25 -8.41 -4.87 9.75
C GLU A 25 -7.31 -3.82 9.58
N LEU A 26 -7.71 -2.55 9.45
CA LEU A 26 -6.79 -1.43 9.43
C LEU A 26 -6.73 -0.82 10.83
N GLU A 27 -5.53 -0.78 11.38
CA GLU A 27 -5.26 -0.06 12.62
C GLU A 27 -5.29 1.45 12.36
N GLU A 28 -5.81 2.19 13.34
CA GLU A 28 -5.85 3.65 13.24
C GLU A 28 -4.45 4.25 13.36
N ASN A 29 -4.27 5.40 12.72
CA ASN A 29 -3.05 6.19 12.82
C ASN A 29 -1.79 5.41 12.43
N LYS A 30 -1.86 4.67 11.34
CA LYS A 30 -0.75 3.94 10.74
C LYS A 30 -0.60 4.30 9.27
N ILE A 31 0.65 4.31 8.79
CA ILE A 31 0.96 4.41 7.36
C ILE A 31 1.15 2.99 6.81
N TYR A 32 0.29 2.62 5.86
CA TYR A 32 0.31 1.33 5.18
C TYR A 32 0.91 1.44 3.78
N GLY A 33 1.81 0.52 3.44
CA GLY A 33 2.18 0.24 2.06
C GLY A 33 1.29 -0.84 1.45
N LEU A 34 0.55 -0.53 0.40
CA LEU A 34 -0.20 -1.53 -0.38
C LEU A 34 0.61 -1.90 -1.62
N ILE A 35 1.30 -3.01 -1.57
CA ILE A 35 2.30 -3.45 -2.54
C ILE A 35 1.74 -4.56 -3.43
N GLY A 36 2.01 -4.49 -4.73
CA GLY A 36 1.61 -5.53 -5.68
C GLY A 36 1.94 -5.16 -7.11
N ARG A 37 1.92 -6.15 -8.01
CA ARG A 37 2.12 -5.94 -9.46
C ARG A 37 0.99 -5.10 -10.05
N ASN A 38 1.21 -4.59 -11.27
CA ASN A 38 0.13 -4.01 -12.06
C ASN A 38 -0.93 -5.09 -12.32
N GLY A 39 -2.20 -4.75 -12.06
CA GLY A 39 -3.31 -5.70 -12.14
C GLY A 39 -3.52 -6.58 -10.90
N ALA A 40 -2.73 -6.46 -9.83
CA ALA A 40 -2.89 -7.26 -8.61
C ALA A 40 -4.18 -6.96 -7.81
N GLY A 41 -4.91 -5.88 -8.15
CA GLY A 41 -6.14 -5.49 -7.45
C GLY A 41 -6.03 -4.26 -6.56
N LYS A 42 -4.83 -3.63 -6.43
CA LYS A 42 -4.58 -2.46 -5.57
C LYS A 42 -5.62 -1.34 -5.74
N THR A 43 -5.71 -0.78 -6.95
CA THR A 43 -6.68 0.29 -7.28
C THR A 43 -8.13 -0.14 -7.01
N THR A 44 -8.47 -1.39 -7.27
CA THR A 44 -9.83 -1.92 -7.00
C THR A 44 -10.10 -1.94 -5.50
N LEU A 45 -9.15 -2.42 -4.69
CA LEU A 45 -9.25 -2.44 -3.23
C LEU A 45 -9.38 -1.02 -2.66
N LEU A 46 -8.57 -0.07 -3.14
CA LEU A 46 -8.66 1.33 -2.72
C LEU A 46 -10.02 1.97 -3.10
N LYS A 47 -10.56 1.67 -4.29
CA LYS A 47 -11.89 2.14 -4.69
C LYS A 47 -13.03 1.53 -3.86
N LEU A 48 -12.90 0.28 -3.45
CA LEU A 48 -13.84 -0.37 -2.54
C LEU A 48 -13.83 0.32 -1.17
N LEU A 49 -12.64 0.58 -0.61
CA LEU A 49 -12.46 1.34 0.64
C LEU A 49 -12.99 2.78 0.55
N ALA A 50 -12.89 3.40 -0.62
CA ALA A 50 -13.39 4.76 -0.86
C ALA A 50 -14.89 4.81 -1.24
N ASN A 51 -15.63 3.71 -1.13
CA ASN A 51 -17.04 3.59 -1.53
C ASN A 51 -17.31 4.01 -2.99
N GLN A 52 -16.26 3.97 -3.85
CA GLN A 52 -16.40 4.24 -5.29
C GLN A 52 -16.81 3.00 -6.10
N LEU A 53 -16.71 1.83 -5.47
CA LEU A 53 -17.16 0.55 -6.00
C LEU A 53 -17.84 -0.22 -4.88
N GLU A 54 -18.94 -0.90 -5.19
CA GLU A 54 -19.54 -1.86 -4.28
C GLU A 54 -18.84 -3.22 -4.37
N PRO A 55 -18.61 -3.92 -3.26
CA PRO A 55 -18.15 -5.30 -3.30
C PRO A 55 -19.18 -6.21 -3.93
N THR A 56 -18.75 -7.24 -4.66
CA THR A 56 -19.64 -8.30 -5.16
C THR A 56 -20.04 -9.24 -4.03
N ARG A 57 -19.16 -9.43 -3.04
CA ARG A 57 -19.38 -10.20 -1.82
C ARG A 57 -18.64 -9.56 -0.66
N GLY A 58 -19.07 -9.87 0.55
CA GLY A 58 -18.46 -9.36 1.78
C GLY A 58 -18.94 -7.96 2.13
N VAL A 59 -18.38 -7.40 3.20
CA VAL A 59 -18.76 -6.08 3.72
C VAL A 59 -17.52 -5.30 4.14
N ILE A 60 -17.60 -3.96 3.99
CA ILE A 60 -16.63 -3.01 4.53
C ILE A 60 -17.36 -2.18 5.58
N ARG A 61 -16.76 -2.03 6.75
CA ARG A 61 -17.34 -1.29 7.86
C ARG A 61 -16.30 -0.54 8.68
N LYS A 62 -16.73 0.48 9.40
CA LYS A 62 -15.97 1.16 10.44
C LYS A 62 -16.65 0.88 11.79
N GLY A 63 -16.00 0.12 12.65
CA GLY A 63 -16.62 -0.38 13.86
C GLY A 63 -17.84 -1.25 13.55
N LYS A 64 -19.06 -0.78 13.93
CA LYS A 64 -20.33 -1.46 13.65
C LYS A 64 -21.06 -0.95 12.42
N GLU A 65 -20.63 0.17 11.84
CA GLU A 65 -21.32 0.85 10.75
C GLU A 65 -20.79 0.38 9.39
N ALA A 66 -21.69 -0.09 8.53
CA ALA A 66 -21.34 -0.47 7.16
C ALA A 66 -21.04 0.78 6.33
N LEU A 67 -20.06 0.68 5.42
CA LEU A 67 -19.68 1.77 4.51
C LEU A 67 -20.71 1.95 3.39
N LYS A 68 -21.34 0.87 2.96
CA LYS A 68 -22.36 0.91 1.91
C LYS A 68 -23.54 1.78 2.35
N ASP A 69 -24.00 2.67 1.44
CA ASP A 69 -25.11 3.59 1.64
C ASP A 69 -24.96 4.51 2.87
N ASN A 70 -23.70 4.79 3.27
CA ASN A 70 -23.37 5.66 4.39
C ASN A 70 -22.52 6.84 3.92
N ASP A 71 -23.20 7.96 3.60
CA ASP A 71 -22.54 9.18 3.12
C ASP A 71 -21.58 9.78 4.14
N SER A 72 -21.92 9.72 5.43
CA SER A 72 -21.07 10.23 6.50
C SER A 72 -19.74 9.49 6.57
N LEU A 73 -19.77 8.15 6.51
CA LEU A 73 -18.53 7.35 6.46
C LEU A 73 -17.76 7.55 5.16
N SER A 74 -18.46 7.76 4.04
CA SER A 74 -17.80 8.00 2.75
C SER A 74 -17.00 9.30 2.76
N GLN A 75 -17.45 10.33 3.48
CA GLN A 75 -16.73 11.60 3.64
C GLN A 75 -15.49 11.49 4.54
N GLU A 76 -15.38 10.43 5.34
CA GLU A 76 -14.18 10.14 6.14
C GLU A 76 -13.05 9.49 5.31
N VAL A 77 -13.29 9.16 4.04
CA VAL A 77 -12.32 8.50 3.17
C VAL A 77 -11.97 9.40 1.99
N CYS A 78 -10.70 9.72 1.82
CA CYS A 78 -10.20 10.43 0.65
C CYS A 78 -9.37 9.48 -0.22
N LEU A 79 -9.75 9.32 -1.49
CA LEU A 79 -8.95 8.61 -2.48
C LEU A 79 -8.28 9.63 -3.42
N ALA A 80 -7.00 9.86 -3.17
CA ALA A 80 -6.14 10.71 -3.98
C ALA A 80 -5.49 9.90 -5.12
N ARG A 81 -5.67 10.35 -6.35
CA ARG A 81 -5.13 9.70 -7.54
C ARG A 81 -4.93 10.71 -8.69
N GLU A 82 -4.03 10.35 -9.64
CA GLU A 82 -3.73 11.16 -10.81
C GLU A 82 -4.98 11.60 -11.59
N THR A 83 -5.90 10.67 -11.79
CA THR A 83 -7.10 10.95 -12.59
C THR A 83 -8.31 11.14 -11.71
N ILE A 84 -8.81 12.37 -11.62
CA ILE A 84 -10.11 12.68 -11.02
C ILE A 84 -11.18 12.30 -12.03
N ASN A 85 -11.66 11.06 -11.96
CA ASN A 85 -12.64 10.51 -12.90
C ASN A 85 -14.09 10.87 -12.54
N MET A 86 -14.35 12.10 -12.11
CA MET A 86 -15.74 12.58 -12.03
C MET A 86 -16.13 13.26 -13.35
N LEU A 87 -17.29 12.92 -13.90
CA LEU A 87 -17.84 13.51 -15.12
C LEU A 87 -17.82 15.05 -15.03
N GLY A 88 -17.09 15.68 -15.94
CA GLY A 88 -16.99 17.15 -16.03
C GLY A 88 -15.87 17.80 -15.22
N ILE A 89 -15.36 17.22 -14.16
CA ILE A 89 -14.31 17.84 -13.30
C ILE A 89 -13.01 18.11 -14.06
N ARG A 90 -12.62 17.24 -14.99
CA ARG A 90 -11.39 17.44 -15.80
C ARG A 90 -11.35 18.76 -16.59
N ASN A 91 -12.51 19.34 -16.88
CA ASN A 91 -12.63 20.61 -17.60
C ASN A 91 -12.65 21.84 -16.67
N LEU A 92 -12.68 21.62 -15.34
CA LEU A 92 -12.63 22.69 -14.36
C LEU A 92 -11.19 23.18 -14.16
N SER A 93 -11.05 24.43 -13.70
CA SER A 93 -9.76 24.91 -13.20
C SER A 93 -9.38 24.18 -11.91
N VAL A 94 -8.08 24.07 -11.64
CA VAL A 94 -7.57 23.46 -10.40
C VAL A 94 -8.14 24.17 -9.17
N LYS A 95 -8.26 25.51 -9.20
CA LYS A 95 -8.91 26.31 -8.16
C LYS A 95 -10.33 25.81 -7.86
N LYS A 96 -11.13 25.53 -8.92
CA LYS A 96 -12.52 25.05 -8.72
C LYS A 96 -12.55 23.62 -8.21
N ILE A 97 -11.56 22.79 -8.58
CA ILE A 97 -11.42 21.41 -8.05
C ILE A 97 -11.14 21.46 -6.55
N PHE A 98 -10.21 22.30 -6.08
CA PHE A 98 -9.95 22.46 -4.65
C PHE A 98 -11.13 23.02 -3.88
N GLN A 99 -11.91 23.94 -4.49
CA GLN A 99 -13.17 24.41 -3.91
C GLN A 99 -14.16 23.25 -3.70
N ILE A 100 -14.36 22.41 -4.72
CA ILE A 100 -15.23 21.22 -4.59
C ILE A 100 -14.71 20.27 -3.52
N ALA A 101 -13.41 20.04 -3.47
CA ALA A 101 -12.82 19.20 -2.44
C ALA A 101 -13.07 19.76 -1.03
N SER A 102 -12.94 21.08 -0.85
CA SER A 102 -13.24 21.73 0.43
C SER A 102 -14.71 21.64 0.83
N ASP A 103 -15.63 21.58 -0.14
CA ASP A 103 -17.06 21.41 0.12
C ASP A 103 -17.41 19.95 0.50
N VAL A 104 -16.61 18.97 0.04
CA VAL A 104 -16.87 17.53 0.23
C VAL A 104 -16.24 16.99 1.51
N TYR A 105 -15.00 17.40 1.81
CA TYR A 105 -14.26 16.86 2.96
C TYR A 105 -14.45 17.68 4.21
N PRO A 106 -15.08 17.15 5.29
CA PRO A 106 -15.43 17.91 6.50
C PRO A 106 -14.21 18.46 7.26
N TYR A 107 -13.06 17.80 7.12
CA TYR A 107 -11.82 18.15 7.82
C TYR A 107 -10.82 18.92 6.93
N TRP A 108 -11.29 19.48 5.82
CA TRP A 108 -10.43 20.19 4.86
C TRP A 108 -9.65 21.34 5.50
N ASP A 109 -8.33 21.31 5.31
CA ASP A 109 -7.40 22.32 5.77
C ASP A 109 -7.02 23.27 4.62
N ASN A 110 -7.63 24.46 4.65
CA ASN A 110 -7.47 25.45 3.60
C ASN A 110 -6.08 26.10 3.60
N GLU A 111 -5.52 26.34 4.79
CA GLU A 111 -4.21 26.95 4.95
C GLU A 111 -3.14 26.00 4.43
N TYR A 112 -3.20 24.75 4.84
CA TYR A 112 -2.28 23.72 4.35
C TYR A 112 -2.40 23.48 2.83
N CYS A 113 -3.61 23.51 2.29
CA CYS A 113 -3.81 23.46 0.84
C CYS A 113 -3.07 24.60 0.11
N GLN A 114 -3.16 25.85 0.61
CA GLN A 114 -2.45 26.99 0.00
C GLN A 114 -0.93 26.83 0.11
N ASP A 115 -0.41 26.32 1.21
CA ASP A 115 1.01 26.07 1.38
C ASP A 115 1.54 24.99 0.43
N LEU A 116 0.79 23.90 0.26
CA LEU A 116 1.13 22.86 -0.72
C LEU A 116 1.08 23.38 -2.17
N ILE A 117 0.11 24.24 -2.53
CA ILE A 117 0.04 24.89 -3.85
C ILE A 117 1.33 25.69 -4.11
N LYS A 118 1.80 26.48 -3.13
CA LYS A 118 3.06 27.24 -3.23
C LYS A 118 4.26 26.31 -3.34
N LEU A 119 4.33 25.29 -2.46
CA LEU A 119 5.42 24.32 -2.40
C LEU A 119 5.62 23.60 -3.74
N PHE A 120 4.54 23.12 -4.34
CA PHE A 120 4.57 22.45 -5.64
C PHE A 120 4.56 23.41 -6.84
N SER A 121 4.53 24.73 -6.61
CA SER A 121 4.48 25.76 -7.67
C SER A 121 3.34 25.49 -8.67
N LEU A 122 2.18 25.08 -8.19
CA LEU A 122 1.07 24.65 -9.04
C LEU A 122 0.23 25.84 -9.51
N ASP A 123 0.07 26.00 -10.84
CA ASP A 123 -0.83 27.01 -11.40
C ASP A 123 -2.29 26.56 -11.31
N ILE A 124 -2.98 27.10 -10.32
CA ILE A 124 -4.40 26.77 -10.05
C ILE A 124 -5.41 27.41 -11.02
N GLY A 125 -4.97 28.34 -11.87
CA GLY A 125 -5.81 28.96 -12.90
C GLY A 125 -6.06 28.05 -14.09
N GLN A 126 -5.17 27.10 -14.34
CA GLN A 126 -5.29 26.18 -15.47
C GLN A 126 -6.39 25.14 -15.27
N LYS A 127 -6.94 24.67 -16.40
CA LYS A 127 -7.85 23.53 -16.40
C LYS A 127 -7.06 22.24 -16.14
N HIS A 128 -7.59 21.36 -15.30
CA HIS A 128 -6.93 20.08 -14.95
C HIS A 128 -6.53 19.26 -16.18
N ILE A 129 -7.36 19.19 -17.22
CA ILE A 129 -7.05 18.45 -18.45
C ILE A 129 -5.85 18.99 -19.24
N LYS A 130 -5.45 20.25 -19.00
CA LYS A 130 -4.31 20.89 -19.66
C LYS A 130 -2.99 20.72 -18.90
N LEU A 131 -3.06 20.19 -17.69
CA LEU A 131 -1.89 19.93 -16.86
C LEU A 131 -1.08 18.75 -17.40
N SER A 132 0.24 18.77 -17.19
CA SER A 132 1.07 17.58 -17.37
C SER A 132 0.61 16.47 -16.41
N ARG A 133 0.98 15.24 -16.70
CA ARG A 133 0.66 14.09 -15.86
C ARG A 133 1.12 14.28 -14.42
N GLY A 134 2.38 14.75 -14.24
CA GLY A 134 2.91 15.03 -12.91
C GLY A 134 2.13 16.12 -12.18
N MET A 135 1.74 17.21 -12.86
CA MET A 135 0.91 18.25 -12.26
C MET A 135 -0.50 17.74 -11.88
N GLN A 136 -1.09 16.83 -12.67
CA GLN A 136 -2.35 16.19 -12.31
C GLN A 136 -2.20 15.33 -11.05
N THR A 137 -1.09 14.60 -10.94
CA THR A 137 -0.73 13.84 -9.72
C THR A 137 -0.59 14.77 -8.51
N MET A 138 0.08 15.93 -8.67
CA MET A 138 0.20 16.93 -7.59
C MET A 138 -1.16 17.44 -7.10
N VAL A 139 -2.13 17.67 -8.00
CA VAL A 139 -3.52 18.01 -7.61
C VAL A 139 -4.11 16.94 -6.71
N GLY A 140 -3.96 15.67 -7.07
CA GLY A 140 -4.43 14.54 -6.25
C GLY A 140 -3.73 14.50 -4.89
N ILE A 141 -2.41 14.68 -4.84
CA ILE A 141 -1.62 14.73 -3.60
C ILE A 141 -2.12 15.85 -2.68
N ILE A 142 -2.29 17.07 -3.21
CA ILE A 142 -2.77 18.21 -2.42
C ILE A 142 -4.16 17.91 -1.84
N ILE A 143 -5.07 17.33 -2.63
CA ILE A 143 -6.39 16.92 -2.14
C ILE A 143 -6.26 15.89 -1.01
N GLY A 144 -5.45 14.84 -1.20
CA GLY A 144 -5.25 13.81 -0.19
C GLY A 144 -4.71 14.36 1.11
N LEU A 145 -3.68 15.22 1.05
CA LEU A 145 -3.07 15.82 2.23
C LEU A 145 -4.00 16.82 2.92
N ALA A 146 -4.58 17.77 2.16
CA ALA A 146 -5.42 18.82 2.70
C ALA A 146 -6.83 18.35 3.12
N SER A 147 -7.30 17.19 2.64
CA SER A 147 -8.59 16.62 3.06
C SER A 147 -8.68 16.31 4.54
N ARG A 148 -7.55 16.02 5.18
CA ARG A 148 -7.47 15.56 6.59
C ARG A 148 -8.40 14.37 6.88
N ALA A 149 -8.80 13.63 5.84
CA ALA A 149 -9.71 12.51 5.98
C ALA A 149 -9.12 11.43 6.91
N PRO A 150 -9.89 10.90 7.87
CA PRO A 150 -9.44 9.86 8.80
C PRO A 150 -8.82 8.63 8.13
N LEU A 151 -9.28 8.30 6.91
CA LEU A 151 -8.66 7.32 6.03
C LEU A 151 -8.26 7.99 4.71
N THR A 152 -6.96 8.19 4.52
CA THR A 152 -6.43 8.81 3.30
C THR A 152 -5.75 7.75 2.44
N LEU A 153 -6.20 7.62 1.21
CA LEU A 153 -5.75 6.60 0.26
C LEU A 153 -5.02 7.28 -0.90
N PHE A 154 -3.77 6.91 -1.15
CA PHE A 154 -2.98 7.38 -2.29
C PHE A 154 -2.77 6.23 -3.28
N ASP A 155 -3.32 6.37 -4.49
CA ASP A 155 -3.18 5.37 -5.56
C ASP A 155 -2.03 5.74 -6.50
N GLU A 156 -0.85 5.15 -6.27
CA GLU A 156 0.40 5.38 -6.99
C GLU A 156 0.77 6.89 -7.12
N PRO A 157 0.90 7.63 -6.01
CA PRO A 157 1.00 9.09 -5.99
C PRO A 157 2.31 9.66 -6.57
N TYR A 158 3.26 8.83 -6.93
CA TYR A 158 4.55 9.23 -7.50
C TYR A 158 4.58 9.13 -9.03
N VAL A 159 3.52 8.61 -9.65
CA VAL A 159 3.47 8.44 -11.11
C VAL A 159 3.46 9.80 -11.81
N GLY A 160 4.44 9.99 -12.71
CA GLY A 160 4.62 11.23 -13.46
C GLY A 160 5.32 12.37 -12.71
N LEU A 161 5.66 12.19 -11.43
CA LEU A 161 6.48 13.14 -10.68
C LEU A 161 7.96 12.98 -11.02
N ASP A 162 8.67 14.09 -11.11
CA ASP A 162 10.12 14.09 -11.07
C ASP A 162 10.66 13.77 -9.67
N PRO A 163 11.97 13.48 -9.51
CA PRO A 163 12.53 13.12 -8.20
C PRO A 163 12.34 14.19 -7.13
N VAL A 164 12.40 15.48 -7.50
CA VAL A 164 12.24 16.59 -6.53
C VAL A 164 10.80 16.67 -6.02
N ALA A 165 9.83 16.63 -6.92
CA ALA A 165 8.42 16.65 -6.54
C ALA A 165 8.02 15.42 -5.69
N ARG A 166 8.66 14.28 -5.94
CA ARG A 166 8.46 13.06 -5.16
C ARG A 166 8.99 13.21 -3.73
N GLU A 167 10.18 13.76 -3.57
CA GLU A 167 10.77 14.04 -2.26
C GLU A 167 9.89 15.02 -1.46
N LEU A 168 9.50 16.14 -2.10
CA LEU A 168 8.59 17.11 -1.48
C LEU A 168 7.27 16.49 -1.02
N PHE A 169 6.72 15.53 -1.77
CA PHE A 169 5.52 14.80 -1.35
C PHE A 169 5.79 13.99 -0.08
N TYR A 170 6.91 13.25 -0.02
CA TYR A 170 7.23 12.40 1.13
C TYR A 170 7.48 13.23 2.39
N GLU A 171 8.26 14.30 2.28
CA GLU A 171 8.51 15.24 3.38
C GLU A 171 7.20 15.87 3.89
N SER A 172 6.34 16.33 2.95
CA SER A 172 5.04 16.91 3.31
C SER A 172 4.14 15.90 4.00
N LEU A 173 4.11 14.66 3.52
CA LEU A 173 3.30 13.58 4.10
C LEU A 173 3.75 13.25 5.52
N LEU A 174 5.07 13.08 5.74
CA LEU A 174 5.61 12.74 7.05
C LEU A 174 5.42 13.89 8.06
N THR A 175 5.76 15.13 7.64
CA THR A 175 5.59 16.32 8.48
C THR A 175 4.13 16.51 8.90
N ASP A 176 3.21 16.27 7.96
CA ASP A 176 1.79 16.34 8.22
C ASP A 176 1.30 15.21 9.11
N TYR A 177 1.74 13.99 8.86
CA TYR A 177 1.39 12.82 9.64
C TYR A 177 1.84 12.92 11.11
N GLU A 178 3.00 13.48 11.38
CA GLU A 178 3.48 13.70 12.75
C GLU A 178 2.53 14.59 13.56
N LYS A 179 1.97 15.63 12.94
CA LYS A 179 1.09 16.59 13.56
C LYS A 179 -0.37 16.15 13.58
N ASN A 180 -0.79 15.45 12.54
CA ASN A 180 -2.19 15.11 12.27
C ASN A 180 -2.29 13.62 11.97
N LYS A 181 -2.11 12.79 13.00
CA LYS A 181 -2.18 11.34 12.90
C LYS A 181 -3.52 10.87 12.32
N ARG A 182 -3.47 10.06 11.29
CA ARG A 182 -4.61 9.40 10.65
C ARG A 182 -4.16 8.14 9.92
N THR A 183 -5.07 7.31 9.47
CA THR A 183 -4.72 6.12 8.70
C THR A 183 -4.46 6.52 7.25
N ILE A 184 -3.28 6.14 6.73
CA ILE A 184 -2.86 6.43 5.36
C ILE A 184 -2.52 5.12 4.66
N ILE A 185 -3.03 4.90 3.46
CA ILE A 185 -2.63 3.77 2.61
C ILE A 185 -2.02 4.33 1.33
N ILE A 186 -0.80 3.92 1.02
CA ILE A 186 -0.11 4.30 -0.22
C ILE A 186 0.08 3.05 -1.08
N SER A 187 -0.58 3.00 -2.24
CA SER A 187 -0.31 1.92 -3.18
C SER A 187 0.98 2.18 -3.95
N SER A 188 1.79 1.14 -4.12
CA SER A 188 3.07 1.25 -4.80
C SER A 188 3.47 -0.03 -5.51
N HIS A 189 4.20 0.13 -6.62
CA HIS A 189 5.06 -0.88 -7.19
C HIS A 189 6.56 -0.53 -7.04
N LEU A 190 6.89 0.67 -6.53
CA LEU A 190 8.26 1.14 -6.22
C LEU A 190 8.55 0.90 -4.73
N MET A 191 8.96 -0.33 -4.40
CA MET A 191 9.05 -0.78 -3.01
C MET A 191 10.23 -0.18 -2.26
N SER A 192 11.40 -0.08 -2.92
CA SER A 192 12.64 0.34 -2.28
C SER A 192 12.70 1.82 -1.89
N GLU A 193 11.92 2.67 -2.58
CA GLU A 193 11.93 4.12 -2.30
C GLU A 193 11.02 4.48 -1.11
N LEU A 194 10.02 3.64 -0.83
CA LEU A 194 8.94 3.93 0.12
C LEU A 194 9.01 3.11 1.41
N GLU A 195 9.92 2.14 1.48
CA GLU A 195 10.02 1.17 2.59
C GLU A 195 10.09 1.87 3.95
N ASN A 196 10.84 2.97 4.03
CA ASN A 196 11.02 3.75 5.27
C ASN A 196 9.78 4.57 5.69
N LEU A 197 8.77 4.71 4.82
CA LEU A 197 7.54 5.42 5.15
C LEU A 197 6.49 4.52 5.82
N PHE A 198 6.61 3.21 5.62
CA PHE A 198 5.57 2.28 6.04
C PHE A 198 5.77 1.78 7.45
N GLU A 199 4.73 1.85 8.27
CA GLU A 199 4.65 1.17 9.57
C GLU A 199 4.11 -0.25 9.39
N ARG A 200 3.22 -0.45 8.39
CA ARG A 200 2.69 -1.77 8.02
C ARG A 200 2.70 -1.96 6.52
N ILE A 201 2.74 -3.22 6.11
CA ILE A 201 2.72 -3.58 4.70
C ILE A 201 1.62 -4.60 4.42
N ILE A 202 0.92 -4.38 3.31
CA ILE A 202 -0.03 -5.30 2.73
C ILE A 202 0.49 -5.66 1.34
N ILE A 203 0.87 -6.91 1.14
CA ILE A 203 1.27 -7.43 -0.17
C ILE A 203 0.07 -8.14 -0.79
N ILE A 204 -0.32 -7.69 -1.99
CA ILE A 204 -1.43 -8.26 -2.74
C ILE A 204 -0.94 -8.79 -4.10
N ASP A 205 -1.40 -9.98 -4.47
CA ASP A 205 -1.22 -10.54 -5.81
C ASP A 205 -2.49 -11.29 -6.23
N GLN A 206 -2.85 -11.18 -7.52
CA GLN A 206 -4.05 -11.82 -8.09
C GLN A 206 -5.33 -11.63 -7.25
N GLY A 207 -5.49 -10.45 -6.67
CA GLY A 207 -6.64 -10.07 -5.85
C GLY A 207 -6.62 -10.60 -4.42
N SER A 208 -5.62 -11.36 -4.00
CA SER A 208 -5.52 -11.96 -2.66
C SER A 208 -4.35 -11.37 -1.87
N ILE A 209 -4.48 -11.28 -0.54
CA ILE A 209 -3.40 -10.83 0.33
C ILE A 209 -2.41 -11.98 0.53
N LEU A 210 -1.15 -11.73 0.20
CA LEU A 210 -0.04 -12.65 0.44
C LEU A 210 0.62 -12.40 1.80
N LEU A 211 0.68 -11.14 2.23
CA LEU A 211 1.29 -10.73 3.51
C LEU A 211 0.57 -9.49 4.05
N ASN A 212 0.34 -9.44 5.36
CA ASN A 212 -0.11 -8.26 6.10
C ASN A 212 0.63 -8.24 7.44
N GLU A 213 1.69 -7.42 7.53
CA GLU A 213 2.59 -7.42 8.68
C GLU A 213 3.11 -6.01 9.00
N GLU A 214 3.60 -5.82 10.21
CA GLU A 214 4.39 -4.63 10.57
C GLU A 214 5.76 -4.65 9.89
N MET A 215 6.25 -3.48 9.47
CA MET A 215 7.55 -3.40 8.78
C MET A 215 8.69 -3.89 9.67
N GLU A 216 8.63 -3.61 10.98
CA GLU A 216 9.59 -4.13 11.95
C GLU A 216 9.64 -5.66 11.96
N ALA A 217 8.48 -6.33 11.96
CA ALA A 217 8.39 -7.78 11.86
C ALA A 217 8.92 -8.30 10.51
N VAL A 218 8.72 -7.56 9.42
CA VAL A 218 9.28 -7.92 8.11
C VAL A 218 10.81 -7.85 8.15
N HIS A 219 11.39 -6.78 8.71
CA HIS A 219 12.85 -6.64 8.84
C HIS A 219 13.46 -7.73 9.75
N GLU A 220 12.75 -8.12 10.80
CA GLU A 220 13.22 -9.16 11.74
C GLU A 220 13.13 -10.55 11.13
N LYS A 221 11.97 -10.92 10.56
CA LYS A 221 11.63 -12.31 10.18
C LYS A 221 12.01 -12.67 8.75
N ALA A 222 12.04 -11.70 7.82
CA ALA A 222 12.32 -11.97 6.42
C ALA A 222 13.83 -12.11 6.17
N LYS A 223 14.30 -13.32 5.94
CA LYS A 223 15.72 -13.64 5.72
C LYS A 223 15.92 -14.46 4.45
N VAL A 224 17.08 -14.27 3.84
CA VAL A 224 17.65 -15.20 2.85
C VAL A 224 18.70 -16.05 3.52
N ILE A 225 18.53 -17.36 3.44
CA ILE A 225 19.47 -18.35 4.02
C ILE A 225 20.09 -19.11 2.87
N SER A 226 21.42 -19.15 2.83
CA SER A 226 22.20 -19.72 1.74
C SER A 226 23.25 -20.69 2.26
N GLY A 227 23.32 -21.88 1.72
CA GLY A 227 24.30 -22.89 2.13
C GLY A 227 24.13 -24.21 1.41
N ASP A 228 24.81 -25.25 1.93
CA ASP A 228 24.61 -26.61 1.46
C ASP A 228 23.18 -27.06 1.75
N LYS A 229 22.49 -27.55 0.72
CA LYS A 229 21.08 -27.91 0.77
C LYS A 229 20.74 -28.84 1.93
N ALA A 230 21.55 -29.88 2.17
CA ALA A 230 21.26 -30.88 3.18
C ALA A 230 21.28 -30.30 4.62
N TYR A 231 22.21 -29.38 4.88
CA TYR A 231 22.29 -28.71 6.18
C TYR A 231 21.20 -27.69 6.37
N VAL A 232 20.94 -26.87 5.34
CA VAL A 232 19.91 -25.83 5.42
C VAL A 232 18.52 -26.43 5.60
N GLU A 233 18.17 -27.48 4.85
CA GLU A 233 16.87 -28.16 4.95
C GLU A 233 16.64 -28.77 6.35
N LYS A 234 17.70 -29.28 6.99
CA LYS A 234 17.60 -29.81 8.35
C LYS A 234 17.19 -28.74 9.36
N ILE A 235 17.79 -27.54 9.26
CA ILE A 235 17.51 -26.45 10.20
C ILE A 235 16.16 -25.79 9.89
N LEU A 236 15.77 -25.72 8.60
CA LEU A 236 14.53 -25.07 8.18
C LEU A 236 13.30 -25.98 8.22
N LYS A 237 13.41 -27.22 8.76
CA LYS A 237 12.32 -28.22 8.75
C LYS A 237 11.00 -27.69 9.31
N ASP A 238 11.07 -26.88 10.38
CA ASP A 238 9.89 -26.34 11.07
C ASP A 238 9.69 -24.82 10.84
N LYS A 239 10.40 -24.26 9.86
CA LYS A 239 10.37 -22.84 9.53
C LYS A 239 9.47 -22.55 8.34
N LYS A 240 8.86 -21.36 8.34
CA LYS A 240 8.04 -20.88 7.24
C LYS A 240 8.91 -20.47 6.05
N VAL A 241 9.21 -21.42 5.17
CA VAL A 241 9.92 -21.18 3.90
C VAL A 241 8.92 -20.63 2.86
N ILE A 242 9.22 -19.43 2.32
CA ILE A 242 8.41 -18.75 1.32
C ILE A 242 8.81 -19.17 -0.10
N TYR A 243 10.13 -19.27 -0.33
CA TYR A 243 10.68 -19.51 -1.65
C TYR A 243 12.00 -20.29 -1.55
N ARG A 244 12.23 -21.14 -2.55
CA ARG A 244 13.42 -21.98 -2.63
C ARG A 244 14.01 -21.88 -4.02
N GLN A 245 15.33 -21.75 -4.09
CA GLN A 245 16.11 -21.78 -5.33
C GLN A 245 17.35 -22.65 -5.14
N GLU A 246 17.50 -23.67 -5.94
CA GLU A 246 18.62 -24.61 -5.90
C GLU A 246 19.60 -24.38 -7.04
N ILE A 247 20.88 -24.47 -6.74
CA ILE A 247 21.98 -24.40 -7.71
C ILE A 247 23.01 -25.48 -7.35
N GLY A 248 22.86 -26.66 -7.91
CA GLY A 248 23.67 -27.81 -7.59
C GLY A 248 23.50 -28.26 -6.13
N ARG A 249 24.60 -28.22 -5.32
CA ARG A 249 24.56 -28.55 -3.90
C ARG A 249 24.16 -27.36 -3.01
N LEU A 250 24.19 -26.15 -3.56
CA LEU A 250 23.84 -24.95 -2.85
C LEU A 250 22.37 -24.63 -3.04
N ALA A 251 21.75 -24.09 -2.02
CA ALA A 251 20.38 -23.59 -2.10
C ALA A 251 20.24 -22.26 -1.37
N ASN A 252 19.34 -21.42 -1.90
CA ASN A 252 18.90 -20.18 -1.30
C ASN A 252 17.42 -20.32 -0.90
N TYR A 253 17.17 -20.12 0.38
CA TYR A 253 15.81 -20.16 0.93
C TYR A 253 15.41 -18.76 1.38
N THR A 254 14.22 -18.30 0.99
CA THR A 254 13.60 -17.14 1.62
C THR A 254 12.69 -17.63 2.71
N VAL A 255 12.93 -17.20 3.91
CA VAL A 255 12.21 -17.61 5.11
C VAL A 255 11.53 -16.39 5.73
N PHE A 256 10.33 -16.59 6.24
CA PHE A 256 9.61 -15.59 7.04
C PHE A 256 9.33 -16.17 8.41
N ASP A 257 10.37 -16.17 9.26
CA ASP A 257 10.32 -16.76 10.59
C ASP A 257 11.39 -16.16 11.49
N SER A 258 11.24 -16.34 12.81
CA SER A 258 12.23 -15.95 13.79
C SER A 258 13.26 -17.05 13.99
N PHE A 259 14.51 -16.67 14.30
CA PHE A 259 15.59 -17.59 14.61
C PHE A 259 16.09 -17.36 16.01
N THR A 260 16.32 -18.45 16.76
CA THR A 260 16.93 -18.42 18.09
C THR A 260 18.43 -18.15 17.99
N GLU A 261 19.05 -17.72 19.09
CA GLU A 261 20.51 -17.56 19.13
C GLU A 261 21.26 -18.88 18.89
N GLU A 262 20.68 -20.01 19.29
CA GLU A 262 21.26 -21.35 19.07
C GLU A 262 21.25 -21.68 17.58
N GLU A 263 20.15 -21.46 16.88
CA GLU A 263 20.05 -21.66 15.41
C GLU A 263 21.01 -20.75 14.64
N LEU A 264 21.19 -19.50 15.08
CA LEU A 264 22.14 -18.57 14.47
C LEU A 264 23.59 -18.96 14.72
N ARG A 265 23.91 -19.63 15.85
CA ARG A 265 25.22 -20.23 16.09
C ARG A 265 25.45 -21.44 15.20
N GLU A 266 24.45 -22.34 15.08
CA GLU A 266 24.51 -23.50 14.18
C GLU A 266 24.75 -23.08 12.73
N PHE A 267 24.16 -21.96 12.27
CA PHE A 267 24.44 -21.41 10.95
C PHE A 267 25.92 -21.10 10.73
N LYS A 268 26.59 -20.50 11.74
CA LYS A 268 28.02 -20.18 11.66
C LYS A 268 28.87 -21.44 11.62
N ASP A 269 28.57 -22.44 12.44
CA ASP A 269 29.31 -23.69 12.53
C ASP A 269 29.23 -24.50 11.24
N LEU A 270 28.09 -24.41 10.52
CA LEU A 270 27.83 -25.10 9.26
C LEU A 270 28.15 -24.27 8.02
N ASN A 271 28.78 -23.09 8.17
CA ASN A 271 29.04 -22.13 7.08
C ASN A 271 27.75 -21.77 6.28
N ILE A 272 26.61 -21.65 6.94
CA ILE A 272 25.35 -21.17 6.37
C ILE A 272 25.32 -19.65 6.50
N ASN A 273 25.15 -18.97 5.36
CA ASN A 273 25.01 -17.52 5.32
C ASN A 273 23.55 -17.13 5.48
N TYR A 274 23.28 -16.09 6.26
CA TYR A 274 21.98 -15.46 6.32
C TYR A 274 22.08 -13.94 6.17
N SER A 275 21.12 -13.34 5.52
CA SER A 275 21.04 -11.90 5.31
C SER A 275 19.59 -11.42 5.31
N SER A 276 19.39 -10.14 5.60
CA SER A 276 18.09 -9.50 5.41
C SER A 276 17.71 -9.50 3.93
N ILE A 277 16.43 -9.54 3.66
CA ILE A 277 15.90 -9.43 2.32
C ILE A 277 15.22 -8.06 2.15
N ASN A 278 15.43 -7.38 1.04
CA ASN A 278 14.69 -6.17 0.74
C ASN A 278 13.24 -6.49 0.32
N LEU A 279 12.36 -5.52 0.49
CA LEU A 279 10.93 -5.66 0.27
C LEU A 279 10.59 -6.11 -1.17
N GLN A 280 11.32 -5.62 -2.17
CA GLN A 280 11.12 -6.01 -3.56
C GLN A 280 11.40 -7.50 -3.79
N LYS A 281 12.49 -8.01 -3.22
CA LYS A 281 12.86 -9.43 -3.34
C LYS A 281 11.90 -10.31 -2.57
N LEU A 282 11.46 -9.87 -1.37
CA LEU A 282 10.45 -10.56 -0.57
C LEU A 282 9.16 -10.72 -1.38
N PHE A 283 8.67 -9.63 -1.98
CA PHE A 283 7.48 -9.66 -2.84
C PHE A 283 7.63 -10.65 -4.00
N ILE A 284 8.76 -10.59 -4.75
CA ILE A 284 9.01 -11.50 -5.87
C ILE A 284 8.96 -12.96 -5.42
N ASN A 285 9.54 -13.26 -4.26
CA ASN A 285 9.61 -14.62 -3.74
C ASN A 285 8.24 -15.09 -3.21
N LEU A 286 7.46 -14.23 -2.55
CA LEU A 286 6.08 -14.52 -2.18
C LEU A 286 5.20 -14.81 -3.40
N ALA A 287 5.28 -13.97 -4.42
CA ALA A 287 4.49 -14.15 -5.64
C ALA A 287 4.86 -15.42 -6.44
N LYS A 288 6.13 -15.88 -6.34
CA LYS A 288 6.59 -17.13 -6.94
C LYS A 288 6.24 -18.36 -6.07
N GLY A 289 6.38 -18.24 -4.76
CA GLY A 289 6.11 -19.32 -3.80
C GLY A 289 4.63 -19.70 -3.71
N GLY A 290 3.71 -18.75 -3.90
CA GLY A 290 2.27 -19.02 -3.96
C GLY A 290 1.85 -19.95 -5.13
N ASN A 291 2.69 -20.09 -6.14
CA ASN A 291 2.45 -21.02 -7.26
C ASN A 291 2.98 -22.44 -7.01
N PHE A 292 3.72 -22.68 -5.91
CA PHE A 292 4.27 -24.01 -5.59
C PHE A 292 3.39 -24.86 -4.67
N ASN A 293 2.36 -24.28 -4.07
CA ASN A 293 1.43 -25.03 -3.21
C ASN A 293 0.22 -25.62 -3.98
N GLY A 294 0.31 -25.73 -5.28
CA GLY A 294 -0.79 -26.14 -6.16
C GLY A 294 -0.50 -27.32 -7.08
N GLU A 295 0.62 -28.07 -6.90
CA GLU A 295 0.87 -29.32 -7.63
C GLU A 295 1.64 -30.30 -6.73
N GLU A 296 0.89 -31.15 -6.06
CA GLU A 296 1.12 -32.59 -5.85
C GLU A 296 -0.20 -33.31 -5.89
#